data_044d678f87666f1c40eb876e918ad459
#
_entry.id   044d678f87666f1c40eb876e918ad459
#
_cell.length_a   1.000
_cell.length_b   1.000
_cell.length_c   1.000
_cell.angle_alpha   90.00
_cell.angle_beta   90.00
_cell.angle_gamma   90.00
#
_symmetry.space_group_name_H-M   'P 1'
#
loop_
_entity.id
_entity.type
_entity.pdbx_description
1 polymer ?
#
loop_
_entity_poly.entity_id
_entity_poly.type
_entity_poly.pdbx_seq_one_letter_code
_entity_poly.pdbx_strand_id
1 'polypeptide(L)'
;MRRIGILGGTFDPVHNGHLLLGEQAYREYGLDEIWFMPSHVPPHKKDHFITDGAARIRMLELATESIPYFTVSDFEMGREGNTYTAQTLALLKEAYPDIEVYFIIGADSLYQLESWYHPEQVMAQAVLLVSGRT
;
A
#
# COMPACT_ATOMS: atom_id res chain seq x y z
N MET A 1 -6.61 17.71 7.91
CA MET A 1 -6.68 16.33 7.39
C MET A 1 -5.50 15.53 7.87
N ARG A 2 -5.75 14.28 8.20
CA ARG A 2 -4.66 13.36 8.53
C ARG A 2 -3.94 12.93 7.24
N ARG A 3 -2.63 12.92 7.30
CA ARG A 3 -1.79 12.57 6.16
C ARG A 3 -1.35 11.12 6.32
N ILE A 4 -1.88 10.26 5.47
CA ILE A 4 -1.67 8.82 5.58
C ILE A 4 -0.85 8.32 4.40
N GLY A 5 0.29 7.69 4.69
CA GLY A 5 1.06 6.99 3.66
C GLY A 5 0.52 5.58 3.49
N ILE A 6 0.26 5.19 2.26
CA ILE A 6 -0.20 3.84 1.94
C ILE A 6 0.93 3.10 1.25
N LEU A 7 1.39 2.01 1.85
CA LEU A 7 2.37 1.14 1.24
C LEU A 7 1.68 -0.17 0.89
N GLY A 8 1.38 -0.34 -0.38
CA GLY A 8 0.72 -1.54 -0.88
C GLY A 8 1.72 -2.58 -1.31
N GLY A 9 1.32 -3.83 -1.31
CA GLY A 9 2.15 -4.91 -1.80
C GLY A 9 1.61 -6.25 -1.40
N THR A 10 2.24 -7.30 -1.91
CA THR A 10 1.87 -8.67 -1.56
C THR A 10 2.33 -9.00 -0.14
N PHE A 11 3.53 -8.52 0.25
CA PHE A 11 4.15 -8.80 1.54
C PHE A 11 4.18 -10.30 1.85
N ASP A 12 4.90 -11.02 1.03
CA ASP A 12 5.00 -12.48 1.16
C ASP A 12 6.46 -12.94 1.16
N PRO A 13 7.21 -12.67 2.21
CA PRO A 13 6.83 -11.93 3.42
C PRO A 13 7.18 -10.43 3.33
N VAL A 14 6.72 -9.68 4.31
CA VAL A 14 7.25 -8.33 4.56
C VAL A 14 8.73 -8.44 4.95
N HIS A 15 9.54 -7.46 4.55
CA HIS A 15 10.96 -7.45 4.88
C HIS A 15 11.44 -6.06 5.25
N ASN A 16 12.71 -5.98 5.68
CA ASN A 16 13.26 -4.72 6.17
C ASN A 16 13.20 -3.58 5.15
N GLY A 17 13.29 -3.90 3.87
CA GLY A 17 13.14 -2.89 2.82
C GLY A 17 11.80 -2.20 2.85
N HIS A 18 10.73 -2.94 3.12
CA HIS A 18 9.39 -2.38 3.24
C HIS A 18 9.32 -1.45 4.46
N LEU A 19 9.87 -1.88 5.59
CA LEU A 19 9.83 -1.10 6.82
C LEU A 19 10.63 0.20 6.67
N LEU A 20 11.80 0.12 6.04
CA LEU A 20 12.63 1.28 5.80
C LEU A 20 11.94 2.29 4.89
N LEU A 21 11.29 1.80 3.84
CA LEU A 21 10.55 2.65 2.91
C LEU A 21 9.44 3.41 3.63
N GLY A 22 8.69 2.70 4.48
CA GLY A 22 7.64 3.33 5.29
C GLY A 22 8.19 4.38 6.25
N GLU A 23 9.30 4.08 6.92
CA GLU A 23 9.90 5.01 7.85
C GLU A 23 10.42 6.27 7.15
N GLN A 24 11.07 6.10 6.00
CA GLN A 24 11.57 7.24 5.24
C GLN A 24 10.43 8.15 4.80
N ALA A 25 9.35 7.58 4.30
CA ALA A 25 8.20 8.37 3.88
C ALA A 25 7.58 9.12 5.06
N TYR A 26 7.45 8.45 6.20
CA TYR A 26 6.91 9.06 7.41
C TYR A 26 7.72 10.29 7.82
N ARG A 27 9.04 10.17 7.82
CA ARG A 27 9.91 11.25 8.27
C ARG A 27 10.05 12.38 7.28
N GLU A 28 10.19 12.04 5.99
CA GLU A 28 10.46 13.05 4.96
C GLU A 28 9.26 13.92 4.64
N TYR A 29 8.06 13.37 4.73
CA TYR A 29 6.86 14.06 4.28
C TYR A 29 5.92 14.43 5.41
N GLY A 30 6.35 14.23 6.66
CA GLY A 30 5.54 14.62 7.81
C GLY A 30 4.20 13.94 7.88
N LEU A 31 4.19 12.64 7.56
CA LEU A 31 2.94 11.88 7.57
C LEU A 31 2.54 11.54 9.00
N ASP A 32 1.24 11.35 9.21
CA ASP A 32 0.74 11.00 10.54
C ASP A 32 0.84 9.50 10.81
N GLU A 33 0.60 8.69 9.78
CA GLU A 33 0.69 7.23 9.90
C GLU A 33 1.10 6.64 8.55
N ILE A 34 1.63 5.43 8.62
CA ILE A 34 1.89 4.61 7.43
C ILE A 34 1.01 3.37 7.55
N TRP A 35 0.19 3.13 6.54
CA TRP A 35 -0.67 1.94 6.47
C TRP A 35 -0.04 0.94 5.51
N PHE A 36 0.28 -0.24 6.04
CA PHE A 36 0.73 -1.37 5.22
C PHE A 36 -0.51 -2.11 4.78
N MET A 37 -0.78 -2.07 3.48
CA MET A 37 -2.02 -2.59 2.91
C MET A 37 -1.73 -3.79 2.01
N PRO A 38 -1.79 -5.02 2.55
CA PRO A 38 -1.54 -6.19 1.72
C PRO A 38 -2.63 -6.34 0.66
N SER A 39 -2.18 -6.67 -0.54
CA SER A 39 -3.09 -6.79 -1.68
C SER A 39 -3.85 -8.11 -1.65
N HIS A 40 -5.06 -8.09 -2.20
CA HIS A 40 -5.76 -9.29 -2.59
C HIS A 40 -4.94 -9.97 -3.70
N VAL A 41 -4.95 -11.30 -3.75
CA VAL A 41 -4.16 -12.03 -4.74
C VAL A 41 -4.66 -11.71 -6.14
N PRO A 42 -3.80 -11.09 -7.00
CA PRO A 42 -4.22 -10.78 -8.37
C PRO A 42 -4.38 -12.06 -9.20
N PRO A 43 -5.32 -12.10 -10.15
CA PRO A 43 -5.54 -13.27 -10.98
C PRO A 43 -4.29 -13.75 -11.73
N HIS A 44 -3.46 -12.82 -12.17
CA HIS A 44 -2.27 -13.19 -12.95
C HIS A 44 -1.19 -13.88 -12.10
N LYS A 45 -1.37 -13.91 -10.78
CA LYS A 45 -0.45 -14.60 -9.88
C LYS A 45 -0.96 -15.94 -9.41
N LYS A 46 -2.08 -16.42 -9.96
CA LYS A 46 -2.67 -17.70 -9.53
C LYS A 46 -1.75 -18.90 -9.74
N ASP A 47 -0.86 -18.82 -10.71
CA ASP A 47 0.07 -19.91 -11.00
C ASP A 47 1.24 -19.96 -10.03
N HIS A 48 1.35 -18.98 -9.15
CA HIS A 48 2.41 -18.89 -8.17
C HIS A 48 1.86 -19.16 -6.79
N PHE A 49 2.64 -19.84 -5.97
CA PHE A 49 2.26 -20.01 -4.58
C PHE A 49 2.30 -18.66 -3.86
N ILE A 50 1.16 -18.25 -3.33
CA ILE A 50 1.05 -17.05 -2.51
C ILE A 50 0.50 -17.47 -1.17
N THR A 51 1.18 -17.09 -0.10
CA THR A 51 0.73 -17.35 1.25
C THR A 51 -0.65 -16.71 1.46
N ASP A 52 -1.53 -17.37 2.20
CA ASP A 52 -2.87 -16.84 2.39
C ASP A 52 -2.87 -15.47 3.10
N GLY A 53 -3.97 -14.73 2.93
CA GLY A 53 -4.06 -13.37 3.41
C GLY A 53 -3.93 -13.23 4.91
N ALA A 54 -4.51 -14.18 5.67
CA ALA A 54 -4.45 -14.12 7.13
C ALA A 54 -3.00 -14.25 7.62
N ALA A 55 -2.22 -15.14 7.00
CA ALA A 55 -0.83 -15.33 7.37
C ALA A 55 0.01 -14.10 7.01
N ARG A 56 -0.24 -13.51 5.85
CA ARG A 56 0.49 -12.29 5.42
C ARG A 56 0.20 -11.13 6.36
N ILE A 57 -1.05 -10.96 6.76
CA ILE A 57 -1.43 -9.93 7.72
C ILE A 57 -0.74 -10.18 9.05
N ARG A 58 -0.72 -11.42 9.51
CA ARG A 58 -0.08 -11.73 10.79
C ARG A 58 1.41 -11.42 10.77
N MET A 59 2.09 -11.74 9.67
CA MET A 59 3.51 -11.41 9.53
C MET A 59 3.73 -9.89 9.57
N LEU A 60 2.86 -9.12 8.92
CA LEU A 60 2.93 -7.67 8.97
C LEU A 60 2.70 -7.14 10.38
N GLU A 61 1.70 -7.67 11.09
CA GLU A 61 1.44 -7.24 12.45
C GLU A 61 2.65 -7.45 13.36
N LEU A 62 3.29 -8.61 13.24
CA LEU A 62 4.47 -8.90 14.03
C LEU A 62 5.64 -7.98 13.69
N ALA A 63 5.81 -7.66 12.41
CA ALA A 63 6.92 -6.82 11.96
C ALA A 63 6.74 -5.35 12.36
N THR A 64 5.50 -4.90 12.54
CA THR A 64 5.20 -3.48 12.75
C THR A 64 4.76 -3.15 14.18
N GLU A 65 4.57 -4.15 15.04
CA GLU A 65 3.94 -3.94 16.34
C GLU A 65 4.71 -2.98 17.26
N SER A 66 6.02 -2.88 17.08
CA SER A 66 6.83 -1.99 17.94
C SER A 66 6.92 -0.56 17.42
N ILE A 67 6.31 -0.28 16.25
CA ILE A 67 6.42 1.03 15.63
C ILE A 67 5.04 1.70 15.65
N PRO A 68 4.84 2.71 16.52
CA PRO A 68 3.50 3.22 16.80
C PRO A 68 2.81 3.90 15.60
N TYR A 69 3.57 4.42 14.64
CA TYR A 69 2.96 5.07 13.48
C TYR A 69 2.74 4.13 12.28
N PHE A 70 3.04 2.84 12.45
CA PHE A 70 2.74 1.83 11.44
C PHE A 70 1.44 1.13 11.80
N THR A 71 0.56 1.01 10.81
CA THR A 71 -0.72 0.32 10.96
C THR A 71 -0.87 -0.68 9.83
N VAL A 72 -1.40 -1.85 10.11
CA VAL A 72 -1.72 -2.84 9.08
C VAL A 72 -3.18 -2.67 8.70
N SER A 73 -3.43 -2.48 7.41
CA SER A 73 -4.78 -2.30 6.89
C SER A 73 -5.19 -3.53 6.08
N ASP A 74 -6.34 -4.09 6.39
CA ASP A 74 -6.90 -5.22 5.63
C ASP A 74 -7.91 -4.77 4.58
N PHE A 75 -7.91 -3.48 4.25
CA PHE A 75 -8.93 -2.89 3.40
C PHE A 75 -9.08 -3.62 2.05
N GLU A 76 -7.96 -3.95 1.40
CA GLU A 76 -8.02 -4.68 0.14
C GLU A 76 -8.33 -6.17 0.29
N MET A 77 -8.02 -6.74 1.43
CA MET A 77 -8.25 -8.16 1.66
C MET A 77 -9.72 -8.53 1.66
N GLY A 78 -10.59 -7.60 2.02
CA GLY A 78 -12.03 -7.83 2.04
C GLY A 78 -12.70 -7.67 0.69
N ARG A 79 -11.96 -7.33 -0.35
CA ARG A 79 -12.52 -7.11 -1.68
C ARG A 79 -12.48 -8.40 -2.50
N GLU A 80 -13.47 -8.55 -3.36
CA GLU A 80 -13.55 -9.71 -4.25
C GLU A 80 -13.06 -9.35 -5.65
N GLY A 81 -12.54 -10.37 -6.36
CA GLY A 81 -12.09 -10.20 -7.73
C GLY A 81 -10.81 -9.40 -7.84
N ASN A 82 -10.62 -8.74 -8.98
CA ASN A 82 -9.44 -7.93 -9.23
C ASN A 82 -9.51 -6.63 -8.43
N THR A 83 -8.40 -6.28 -7.79
CA THR A 83 -8.32 -5.02 -7.07
C THR A 83 -7.34 -4.10 -7.80
N TYR A 84 -7.83 -2.94 -8.21
CA TYR A 84 -7.02 -1.94 -8.89
C TYR A 84 -6.83 -0.73 -7.98
N THR A 85 -5.63 -0.15 -8.05
CA THR A 85 -5.28 0.97 -7.16
C THR A 85 -6.28 2.12 -7.26
N ALA A 86 -6.69 2.49 -8.47
CA ALA A 86 -7.66 3.58 -8.65
C ALA A 86 -8.97 3.32 -7.90
N GLN A 87 -9.46 2.09 -7.98
CA GLN A 87 -10.69 1.71 -7.28
C GLN A 87 -10.51 1.68 -5.78
N THR A 88 -9.37 1.14 -5.33
CA THR A 88 -9.06 1.08 -3.91
C THR A 88 -8.99 2.48 -3.30
N LEU A 89 -8.33 3.41 -3.99
CA LEU A 89 -8.24 4.79 -3.52
C LEU A 89 -9.60 5.47 -3.45
N ALA A 90 -10.45 5.25 -4.45
CA ALA A 90 -11.80 5.83 -4.44
C ALA A 90 -12.61 5.32 -3.26
N LEU A 91 -12.58 4.03 -3.01
CA LEU A 91 -13.31 3.43 -1.89
C LEU A 91 -12.73 3.88 -0.54
N LEU A 92 -11.42 4.02 -0.47
CA LEU A 92 -10.75 4.48 0.73
C LEU A 92 -11.17 5.89 1.10
N LYS A 93 -11.29 6.78 0.10
CA LYS A 93 -11.75 8.14 0.31
C LYS A 93 -13.19 8.19 0.81
N GLU A 94 -14.05 7.29 0.35
CA GLU A 94 -15.40 7.19 0.85
C GLU A 94 -15.45 6.74 2.30
N ALA A 95 -14.59 5.76 2.65
CA ALA A 95 -14.54 5.22 4.00
C ALA A 95 -13.89 6.19 4.99
N TYR A 96 -12.95 6.98 4.52
CA TYR A 96 -12.16 7.89 5.37
C TYR A 96 -12.08 9.26 4.69
N PRO A 97 -13.16 10.04 4.70
CA PRO A 97 -13.19 11.32 3.96
C PRO A 97 -12.26 12.38 4.51
N ASP A 98 -11.74 12.20 5.70
CA ASP A 98 -10.88 13.18 6.38
C ASP A 98 -9.38 12.89 6.24
N ILE A 99 -9.00 11.95 5.37
CA ILE A 99 -7.58 11.65 5.18
C ILE A 99 -7.07 12.18 3.85
N GLU A 100 -5.78 12.51 3.83
CA GLU A 100 -5.04 12.83 2.62
C GLU A 100 -4.09 11.67 2.35
N VAL A 101 -4.20 11.06 1.19
CA VAL A 101 -3.47 9.83 0.87
C VAL A 101 -2.18 10.14 0.14
N TYR A 102 -1.08 9.57 0.64
CA TYR A 102 0.23 9.57 0.01
C TYR A 102 0.56 8.13 -0.35
N PHE A 103 0.53 7.82 -1.64
CA PHE A 103 0.72 6.45 -2.11
C PHE A 103 2.19 6.19 -2.40
N ILE A 104 2.78 5.26 -1.68
CA ILE A 104 4.23 4.99 -1.72
C ILE A 104 4.50 3.87 -2.71
N ILE A 105 5.34 4.16 -3.70
CA ILE A 105 5.71 3.16 -4.71
C ILE A 105 7.22 3.19 -4.93
N GLY A 106 7.74 2.06 -5.44
CA GLY A 106 9.12 2.01 -5.88
C GLY A 106 9.27 2.55 -7.29
N ALA A 107 10.50 2.84 -7.68
CA ALA A 107 10.79 3.37 -9.01
C ALA A 107 10.31 2.44 -10.13
N ASP A 108 10.41 1.14 -9.93
CA ASP A 108 9.96 0.17 -10.93
C ASP A 108 8.46 0.30 -11.20
N SER A 109 7.67 0.53 -10.14
CA SER A 109 6.23 0.72 -10.30
C SER A 109 5.93 2.01 -11.03
N LEU A 110 6.75 3.06 -10.81
CA LEU A 110 6.56 4.32 -11.53
C LEU A 110 6.70 4.13 -13.04
N TYR A 111 7.70 3.36 -13.47
CA TYR A 111 7.91 3.10 -14.89
C TYR A 111 6.76 2.33 -15.52
N GLN A 112 5.97 1.62 -14.72
CA GLN A 112 4.84 0.85 -15.18
C GLN A 112 3.50 1.58 -14.99
N LEU A 113 3.54 2.79 -14.46
CA LEU A 113 2.32 3.52 -14.10
C LEU A 113 1.33 3.66 -15.25
N GLU A 114 1.83 3.89 -16.46
CA GLU A 114 0.96 4.05 -17.65
C GLU A 114 0.16 2.79 -17.96
N SER A 115 0.66 1.63 -17.54
CA SER A 115 -0.04 0.36 -17.76
C SER A 115 -1.05 0.04 -16.67
N TRP A 116 -1.14 0.84 -15.62
CA TRP A 116 -2.10 0.63 -14.56
C TRP A 116 -3.51 0.95 -15.04
N TYR A 117 -4.48 0.31 -14.43
CA TYR A 117 -5.88 0.60 -14.69
C TYR A 117 -6.19 2.03 -14.23
N HIS A 118 -6.55 2.89 -15.18
CA HIS A 118 -6.87 4.30 -14.94
C HIS A 118 -5.82 5.04 -14.12
N PRO A 119 -4.58 5.14 -14.62
CA PRO A 119 -3.52 5.80 -13.84
C PRO A 119 -3.82 7.27 -13.54
N GLU A 120 -4.57 7.97 -14.40
CA GLU A 120 -4.97 9.35 -14.16
C GLU A 120 -5.85 9.47 -12.91
N GLN A 121 -6.65 8.45 -12.62
CA GLN A 121 -7.48 8.45 -11.41
C GLN A 121 -6.67 8.20 -10.16
N VAL A 122 -5.59 7.42 -10.27
CA VAL A 122 -4.67 7.24 -9.15
C VAL A 122 -4.04 8.57 -8.79
N MET A 123 -3.55 9.29 -9.78
CA MET A 123 -2.87 10.57 -9.56
C MET A 123 -3.81 11.67 -9.09
N ALA A 124 -5.09 11.56 -9.44
CA ALA A 124 -6.08 12.53 -8.99
C ALA A 124 -6.47 12.36 -7.53
N GLN A 125 -6.26 11.18 -6.96
CA GLN A 125 -6.74 10.84 -5.62
C GLN A 125 -5.65 10.76 -4.57
N ALA A 126 -4.39 10.72 -4.96
CA ALA A 126 -3.29 10.55 -4.03
C ALA A 126 -2.04 11.26 -4.52
N VAL A 127 -1.21 11.68 -3.57
CA VAL A 127 0.14 12.13 -3.89
C VAL A 127 1.01 10.88 -4.02
N LEU A 128 1.74 10.77 -5.12
CA LEU A 128 2.65 9.64 -5.31
C LEU A 128 4.01 9.95 -4.69
N LEU A 129 4.47 9.07 -3.81
CA LEU A 129 5.80 9.15 -3.25
C LEU A 129 6.63 8.02 -3.85
N VAL A 130 7.67 8.39 -4.58
CA VAL A 130 8.47 7.41 -5.31
C VAL A 130 9.80 7.21 -4.60
N SER A 131 10.09 5.95 -4.26
CA SER A 131 11.39 5.63 -3.68
C SER A 131 12.43 5.62 -4.78
N GLY A 132 13.49 6.40 -4.58
CA GLY A 132 14.59 6.46 -5.52
C GLY A 132 15.65 5.40 -5.30
N ARG A 133 15.32 4.32 -4.64
CA ARG A 133 16.29 3.29 -4.35
C ARG A 133 16.89 2.69 -5.62
N THR A 134 18.07 2.28 -5.47
CA THR A 134 18.78 1.60 -6.54
C THR A 134 18.88 0.12 -6.24
#